data_21bcd169bed0669a0a0852c4c8324479
#
_entry.id   21bcd169bed0669a0a0852c4c8324479
#
_cell.length_a   1.000
_cell.length_b   1.000
_cell.length_c   1.000
_cell.angle_alpha   90.00
_cell.angle_beta   90.00
_cell.angle_gamma   90.00
#
_symmetry.space_group_name_H-M   'P 1'
#
loop_
_entity.id
_entity.type
_entity.pdbx_description
1 polymer ?
#
loop_
_entity_poly.entity_id
_entity_poly.type
_entity_poly.pdbx_seq_one_letter_code
_entity_poly.pdbx_strand_id
1 'polypeptide(L)'
;MFSLDDYRTGQKGVSLESLDIDLLRQHVSELMEGKEVELKGLSQYDAKRIFRVGRAKMDEKTILVVEGVQTLNEKLIPSLNDDETFRVYVSALTQPCIDTMSGISTRDNRLLRRIVKECRTKGVTVSSVIESWEGMEEEEKSQLFPYQNNADIMINSALEYELGVLSTYA
;
A
#
# COMPACT_ATOMS: atom_id res chain seq x y z
N MET A 1 -5.93 -8.52 -8.86
CA MET A 1 -5.37 -7.72 -7.75
C MET A 1 -5.88 -6.30 -7.91
N PHE A 2 -6.37 -5.71 -6.83
CA PHE A 2 -6.83 -4.32 -6.74
C PHE A 2 -5.85 -3.54 -5.88
N SER A 3 -5.36 -2.42 -6.42
CA SER A 3 -4.60 -1.46 -5.63
C SER A 3 -5.52 -0.35 -5.13
N LEU A 4 -5.43 0.01 -3.85
CA LEU A 4 -6.17 1.17 -3.34
C LEU A 4 -5.72 2.48 -4.01
N ASP A 5 -4.53 2.51 -4.58
CA ASP A 5 -4.06 3.68 -5.33
C ASP A 5 -4.91 3.93 -6.60
N ASP A 6 -5.57 2.92 -7.16
CA ASP A 6 -6.48 3.06 -8.30
C ASP A 6 -7.82 3.75 -7.93
N TYR A 7 -8.13 3.80 -6.64
CA TYR A 7 -9.34 4.42 -6.09
C TYR A 7 -9.11 5.78 -5.44
N ARG A 8 -7.93 6.39 -5.63
CA ARG A 8 -7.64 7.72 -5.07
C ARG A 8 -8.46 8.81 -5.75
N THR A 9 -9.03 9.70 -4.95
CA THR A 9 -9.84 10.85 -5.41
C THR A 9 -9.00 12.04 -5.86
N GLY A 10 -7.65 11.95 -5.79
CA GLY A 10 -6.72 13.05 -6.07
C GLY A 10 -6.41 13.92 -4.85
N GLN A 11 -7.02 13.67 -3.70
CA GLN A 11 -6.61 14.28 -2.44
C GLN A 11 -5.29 13.67 -1.96
N LYS A 12 -4.43 14.51 -1.40
CA LYS A 12 -3.16 14.05 -0.82
C LYS A 12 -3.43 13.42 0.55
N GLY A 13 -2.63 12.41 0.90
CA GLY A 13 -2.68 11.75 2.19
C GLY A 13 -3.02 10.26 2.11
N VAL A 14 -2.94 9.57 3.24
CA VAL A 14 -3.27 8.14 3.39
C VAL A 14 -4.56 7.91 4.20
N SER A 15 -5.38 8.95 4.39
CA SER A 15 -6.68 8.80 5.06
C SER A 15 -7.70 8.08 4.16
N LEU A 16 -8.71 7.46 4.77
CA LEU A 16 -9.82 6.84 4.02
C LEU A 16 -10.56 7.86 3.14
N GLU A 17 -10.61 9.13 3.53
CA GLU A 17 -11.25 10.21 2.79
C GLU A 17 -10.58 10.50 1.45
N SER A 18 -9.30 10.09 1.28
CA SER A 18 -8.58 10.21 0.01
C SER A 18 -8.93 9.13 -1.00
N LEU A 19 -9.81 8.19 -0.64
CA LEU A 19 -10.24 7.06 -1.47
C LEU A 19 -11.71 7.18 -1.85
N ASP A 20 -12.05 6.74 -3.06
CA ASP A 20 -13.43 6.47 -3.48
C ASP A 20 -13.86 5.10 -2.94
N ILE A 21 -14.21 5.08 -1.65
CA ILE A 21 -14.56 3.85 -0.94
C ILE A 21 -15.86 3.26 -1.47
N ASP A 22 -16.80 4.09 -1.90
CA ASP A 22 -18.09 3.62 -2.40
C ASP A 22 -17.91 2.87 -3.72
N LEU A 23 -17.07 3.39 -4.62
CA LEU A 23 -16.70 2.70 -5.86
C LEU A 23 -15.95 1.39 -5.58
N LEU A 24 -15.01 1.38 -4.62
CA LEU A 24 -14.30 0.16 -4.23
C LEU A 24 -15.26 -0.91 -3.73
N ARG A 25 -16.17 -0.54 -2.80
CA ARG A 25 -17.18 -1.45 -2.26
C ARG A 25 -18.12 -2.00 -3.32
N GLN A 26 -18.55 -1.15 -4.25
CA GLN A 26 -19.37 -1.56 -5.38
C GLN A 26 -18.62 -2.61 -6.22
N HIS A 27 -17.37 -2.35 -6.61
CA HIS A 27 -16.58 -3.28 -7.41
C HIS A 27 -16.36 -4.61 -6.70
N VAL A 28 -16.05 -4.58 -5.39
CA VAL A 28 -15.88 -5.82 -4.62
C VAL A 28 -17.19 -6.61 -4.56
N SER A 29 -18.33 -5.96 -4.29
CA SER A 29 -19.64 -6.61 -4.26
C SER A 29 -20.00 -7.23 -5.60
N GLU A 30 -19.84 -6.49 -6.71
CA GLU A 30 -20.12 -6.97 -8.06
C GLU A 30 -19.23 -8.17 -8.44
N LEU A 31 -17.95 -8.16 -8.05
CA LEU A 31 -17.05 -9.28 -8.28
C LEU A 31 -17.44 -10.52 -7.46
N MET A 32 -17.81 -10.35 -6.19
CA MET A 32 -18.27 -11.46 -5.34
C MET A 32 -19.56 -12.09 -5.91
N GLU A 33 -20.40 -11.31 -6.61
CA GLU A 33 -21.57 -11.81 -7.33
C GLU A 33 -21.21 -12.44 -8.70
N GLY A 34 -19.93 -12.49 -9.07
CA GLY A 34 -19.47 -13.03 -10.36
C GLY A 34 -19.72 -12.12 -11.56
N LYS A 35 -20.03 -10.84 -11.32
CA LYS A 35 -20.19 -9.83 -12.38
C LYS A 35 -18.83 -9.36 -12.89
N GLU A 36 -18.83 -8.82 -14.11
CA GLU A 36 -17.64 -8.18 -14.69
C GLU A 36 -17.60 -6.70 -14.30
N VAL A 37 -16.48 -6.23 -13.77
CA VAL A 37 -16.26 -4.82 -13.43
C VAL A 37 -15.19 -4.19 -14.31
N GLU A 38 -15.35 -2.90 -14.61
CA GLU A 38 -14.33 -2.10 -15.31
C GLU A 38 -13.44 -1.43 -14.29
N LEU A 39 -12.14 -1.78 -14.31
CA LEU A 39 -11.13 -1.15 -13.48
C LEU A 39 -10.65 0.13 -14.15
N LYS A 40 -10.70 1.23 -13.39
CA LYS A 40 -10.18 2.53 -13.80
C LYS A 40 -9.01 2.84 -12.89
N GLY A 41 -7.79 2.90 -13.44
CA GLY A 41 -6.62 3.33 -12.69
C GLY A 41 -6.34 4.81 -12.90
N LEU A 42 -5.89 5.49 -11.87
CA LEU A 42 -5.28 6.81 -12.00
C LEU A 42 -3.85 6.65 -12.50
N SER A 43 -3.43 7.49 -13.43
CA SER A 43 -2.02 7.54 -13.82
C SER A 43 -1.16 7.90 -12.61
N GLN A 44 -0.11 7.13 -12.38
CA GLN A 44 0.89 7.47 -11.37
C GLN A 44 1.59 8.81 -11.67
N TYR A 45 1.55 9.27 -12.91
CA TYR A 45 2.21 10.50 -13.36
C TYR A 45 1.27 11.71 -13.47
N ASP A 46 -0.03 11.48 -13.61
CA ASP A 46 -1.02 12.54 -13.73
C ASP A 46 -2.34 12.08 -13.10
N ALA A 47 -2.60 12.53 -11.88
CA ALA A 47 -3.82 12.20 -11.12
C ALA A 47 -5.13 12.63 -11.80
N LYS A 48 -5.06 13.40 -12.89
CA LYS A 48 -6.22 13.80 -13.70
C LYS A 48 -6.51 12.84 -14.86
N ARG A 49 -5.57 11.96 -15.20
CA ARG A 49 -5.76 11.00 -16.29
C ARG A 49 -6.24 9.67 -15.75
N ILE A 50 -7.49 9.36 -15.99
CA ILE A 50 -8.08 8.05 -15.74
C ILE A 50 -7.69 7.14 -16.91
N PHE A 51 -6.91 6.10 -16.64
CA PHE A 51 -6.67 5.03 -17.62
C PHE A 51 -7.64 3.88 -17.37
N ARG A 52 -8.19 3.34 -18.44
CA ARG A 52 -8.91 2.08 -18.37
C ARG A 52 -7.86 0.97 -18.16
N VAL A 53 -7.80 0.42 -16.96
CA VAL A 53 -6.81 -0.62 -16.61
C VAL A 53 -7.23 -1.98 -17.13
N GLY A 54 -8.54 -2.22 -17.28
CA GLY A 54 -9.06 -3.48 -17.81
C GLY A 54 -10.42 -3.85 -17.26
N ARG A 55 -10.81 -5.10 -17.51
CA ARG A 55 -11.99 -5.72 -16.95
C ARG A 55 -11.59 -6.87 -16.07
N ALA A 56 -12.27 -7.03 -14.95
CA ALA A 56 -12.07 -8.12 -14.03
C ALA A 56 -13.40 -8.87 -13.81
N LYS A 57 -13.30 -10.18 -13.70
CA LYS A 57 -14.41 -11.06 -13.34
C LYS A 57 -13.86 -12.14 -12.42
N MET A 58 -14.62 -12.51 -11.41
CA MET A 58 -14.28 -13.62 -10.52
C MET A 58 -15.13 -14.84 -10.83
N ASP A 59 -14.54 -16.00 -10.61
CA ASP A 59 -15.21 -17.29 -10.59
C ASP A 59 -14.93 -17.96 -9.22
N GLU A 60 -15.52 -19.13 -8.99
CA GLU A 60 -15.38 -19.87 -7.72
C GLU A 60 -13.94 -20.24 -7.34
N LYS A 61 -12.97 -20.14 -8.25
CA LYS A 61 -11.56 -20.47 -8.03
C LYS A 61 -10.68 -19.22 -7.97
N THR A 62 -11.26 -18.04 -8.07
CA THR A 62 -10.53 -16.78 -8.10
C THR A 62 -10.36 -16.22 -6.69
N ILE A 63 -9.15 -15.80 -6.35
CA ILE A 63 -8.86 -15.07 -5.13
C ILE A 63 -8.72 -13.59 -5.47
N LEU A 64 -9.50 -12.73 -4.81
CA LEU A 64 -9.36 -11.29 -4.90
C LEU A 64 -8.28 -10.82 -3.93
N VAL A 65 -7.22 -10.22 -4.46
CA VAL A 65 -6.18 -9.58 -3.66
C VAL A 65 -6.39 -8.07 -3.70
N VAL A 66 -6.59 -7.44 -2.54
CA VAL A 66 -6.67 -5.98 -2.38
C VAL A 66 -5.43 -5.52 -1.63
N GLU A 67 -4.66 -4.60 -2.21
CA GLU A 67 -3.44 -4.09 -1.60
C GLU A 67 -3.53 -2.58 -1.37
N GLY A 68 -2.89 -2.12 -0.29
CA GLY A 68 -2.81 -0.70 0.05
C GLY A 68 -2.66 -0.48 1.55
N VAL A 69 -2.30 0.74 1.92
CA VAL A 69 -1.99 1.11 3.31
C VAL A 69 -3.20 0.95 4.24
N GLN A 70 -4.41 1.19 3.74
CA GLN A 70 -5.63 1.18 4.55
C GLN A 70 -6.39 -0.16 4.53
N THR A 71 -5.86 -1.20 3.87
CA THR A 71 -6.59 -2.48 3.67
C THR A 71 -6.93 -3.22 4.97
N LEU A 72 -6.17 -3.01 6.04
CA LEU A 72 -6.44 -3.59 7.35
C LEU A 72 -7.48 -2.83 8.17
N ASN A 73 -7.96 -1.68 7.67
CA ASN A 73 -9.01 -0.93 8.32
C ASN A 73 -10.38 -1.57 8.04
N GLU A 74 -11.04 -2.08 9.07
CA GLU A 74 -12.34 -2.75 8.98
C GLU A 74 -13.43 -1.89 8.35
N LYS A 75 -13.28 -0.57 8.43
CA LYS A 75 -14.23 0.37 7.82
C LYS A 75 -14.13 0.42 6.29
N LEU A 76 -13.06 -0.14 5.70
CA LEU A 76 -12.88 -0.10 4.25
C LEU A 76 -13.96 -0.95 3.55
N ILE A 77 -14.12 -2.21 3.94
CA ILE A 77 -15.09 -3.14 3.36
C ILE A 77 -15.80 -3.92 4.50
N PRO A 78 -16.76 -3.28 5.20
CA PRO A 78 -17.39 -3.90 6.36
C PRO A 78 -18.33 -5.07 6.02
N SER A 79 -18.63 -5.28 4.74
CA SER A 79 -19.51 -6.37 4.27
C SER A 79 -18.81 -7.71 4.11
N LEU A 80 -17.46 -7.75 4.18
CA LEU A 80 -16.73 -9.00 4.08
C LEU A 80 -16.67 -9.70 5.45
N ASN A 81 -17.05 -10.97 5.47
CA ASN A 81 -16.96 -11.82 6.65
C ASN A 81 -15.52 -12.24 6.93
N ASP A 82 -15.18 -12.45 8.20
CA ASP A 82 -13.84 -12.92 8.59
C ASP A 82 -13.51 -14.29 8.00
N ASP A 83 -14.51 -15.17 7.83
CA ASP A 83 -14.31 -16.49 7.21
C ASP A 83 -13.97 -16.45 5.71
N GLU A 84 -14.22 -15.31 5.05
CA GLU A 84 -13.98 -15.10 3.61
C GLU A 84 -12.73 -14.24 3.37
N THR A 85 -12.09 -13.75 4.42
CA THR A 85 -10.96 -12.82 4.32
C THR A 85 -9.72 -13.36 5.00
N PHE A 86 -8.57 -13.11 4.40
CA PHE A 86 -7.27 -13.39 5.00
C PHE A 86 -6.41 -12.13 4.93
N ARG A 87 -6.05 -11.59 6.09
CA ARG A 87 -5.39 -10.29 6.23
C ARG A 87 -3.90 -10.46 6.45
N VAL A 88 -3.11 -9.85 5.58
CA VAL A 88 -1.65 -9.94 5.62
C VAL A 88 -1.05 -8.56 5.85
N TYR A 89 -0.29 -8.40 6.93
CA TYR A 89 0.53 -7.23 7.17
C TYR A 89 1.95 -7.48 6.68
N VAL A 90 2.43 -6.64 5.76
CA VAL A 90 3.78 -6.73 5.21
C VAL A 90 4.59 -5.51 5.64
N SER A 91 5.69 -5.71 6.33
CA SER A 91 6.59 -4.63 6.75
C SER A 91 8.05 -5.05 6.63
N ALA A 92 8.91 -4.09 6.34
CA ALA A 92 10.36 -4.30 6.35
C ALA A 92 10.87 -4.09 7.78
N LEU A 93 10.81 -5.12 8.59
CA LEU A 93 11.32 -5.10 9.95
C LEU A 93 12.81 -5.47 9.93
N THR A 94 13.68 -4.50 10.10
CA THR A 94 15.12 -4.77 10.27
C THR A 94 15.36 -5.45 11.62
N GLN A 95 16.34 -6.34 11.65
CA GLN A 95 16.72 -6.98 12.92
C GLN A 95 17.20 -5.93 13.92
N PRO A 96 16.88 -6.07 15.22
CA PRO A 96 17.45 -5.21 16.25
C PRO A 96 18.98 -5.33 16.20
N CYS A 97 19.64 -4.20 16.13
CA CYS A 97 21.10 -4.16 16.13
C CYS A 97 21.62 -4.49 17.52
N ILE A 98 22.71 -5.25 17.59
CA ILE A 98 23.39 -5.56 18.85
C ILE A 98 24.05 -4.30 19.42
N ASP A 99 24.40 -3.34 18.57
CA ASP A 99 24.92 -2.04 18.95
C ASP A 99 24.33 -0.91 18.09
N THR A 100 24.46 0.33 18.53
CA THR A 100 23.94 1.52 17.83
C THR A 100 24.69 1.86 16.53
N MET A 101 25.77 1.15 16.22
CA MET A 101 26.63 1.43 15.07
C MET A 101 26.50 0.42 13.93
N SER A 102 25.94 -0.77 14.20
CA SER A 102 26.05 -1.91 13.27
C SER A 102 24.81 -2.17 12.43
N GLY A 103 23.80 -1.34 12.47
CA GLY A 103 22.58 -1.62 11.72
C GLY A 103 21.79 -0.38 11.33
N ILE A 104 21.00 -0.57 10.27
CA ILE A 104 20.03 0.44 9.82
C ILE A 104 18.71 0.23 10.58
N SER A 105 18.15 1.31 11.08
CA SER A 105 16.83 1.27 11.70
C SER A 105 15.75 0.91 10.67
N THR A 106 14.65 0.30 11.11
CA THR A 106 13.50 0.03 10.25
C THR A 106 13.02 1.32 9.56
N ARG A 107 13.07 2.46 10.27
CA ARG A 107 12.72 3.77 9.75
C ARG A 107 13.61 4.18 8.57
N ASP A 108 14.92 4.07 8.74
CA ASP A 108 15.88 4.49 7.72
C ASP A 108 15.85 3.57 6.50
N ASN A 109 15.67 2.26 6.72
CA ASN A 109 15.49 1.32 5.62
C ASN A 109 14.23 1.62 4.80
N ARG A 110 13.11 1.96 5.44
CA ARG A 110 11.88 2.35 4.77
C ARG A 110 12.04 3.66 4.00
N LEU A 111 12.74 4.64 4.59
CA LEU A 111 13.05 5.90 3.90
C LEU A 111 13.91 5.65 2.66
N LEU A 112 14.95 4.83 2.77
CA LEU A 112 15.82 4.50 1.64
C LEU A 112 15.04 3.80 0.50
N ARG A 113 14.23 2.80 0.81
CA ARG A 113 13.33 2.14 -0.15
C ARG A 113 12.45 3.16 -0.87
N ARG A 114 11.89 4.10 -0.14
CA ARG A 114 11.02 5.13 -0.69
C ARG A 114 11.79 6.08 -1.61
N ILE A 115 12.95 6.56 -1.19
CA ILE A 115 13.81 7.42 -2.03
C ILE A 115 14.06 6.74 -3.36
N VAL A 116 14.57 5.50 -3.33
CA VAL A 116 14.87 4.75 -4.56
C VAL A 116 13.62 4.56 -5.42
N LYS A 117 12.49 4.16 -4.82
CA LYS A 117 11.23 3.97 -5.54
C LYS A 117 10.76 5.26 -6.19
N GLU A 118 10.63 6.35 -5.44
CA GLU A 118 10.02 7.58 -5.95
C GLU A 118 10.90 8.33 -6.93
N CYS A 119 12.21 8.38 -6.69
CA CYS A 119 13.14 8.98 -7.64
C CYS A 119 13.10 8.24 -8.99
N ARG A 120 13.04 6.91 -8.99
CA ARG A 120 13.04 6.11 -10.22
C ARG A 120 11.69 6.07 -10.93
N THR A 121 10.58 6.03 -10.19
CA THR A 121 9.24 5.85 -10.79
C THR A 121 8.55 7.17 -11.08
N LYS A 122 8.80 8.20 -10.26
CA LYS A 122 8.13 9.50 -10.35
C LYS A 122 9.07 10.64 -10.78
N GLY A 123 10.39 10.40 -10.81
CA GLY A 123 11.38 11.41 -11.15
C GLY A 123 11.48 12.57 -10.13
N VAL A 124 11.04 12.35 -8.90
CA VAL A 124 11.14 13.37 -7.83
C VAL A 124 12.56 13.43 -7.27
N THR A 125 12.92 14.54 -6.64
CA THR A 125 14.24 14.70 -6.02
C THR A 125 14.30 14.04 -4.64
N VAL A 126 15.49 13.60 -4.23
CA VAL A 126 15.73 13.05 -2.89
C VAL A 126 15.29 14.02 -1.81
N SER A 127 15.61 15.32 -1.95
CA SER A 127 15.22 16.36 -0.99
C SER A 127 13.72 16.43 -0.78
N SER A 128 12.92 16.37 -1.86
CA SER A 128 11.46 16.42 -1.75
C SER A 128 10.88 15.18 -1.04
N VAL A 129 11.52 14.01 -1.21
CA VAL A 129 11.11 12.79 -0.48
C VAL A 129 11.41 12.94 1.01
N ILE A 130 12.59 13.43 1.37
CA ILE A 130 12.98 13.65 2.77
C ILE A 130 12.08 14.69 3.45
N GLU A 131 11.78 15.82 2.78
CA GLU A 131 10.90 16.86 3.31
C GLU A 131 9.48 16.35 3.59
N SER A 132 8.97 15.43 2.77
CA SER A 132 7.64 14.84 2.94
C SER A 132 7.60 13.69 3.94
N TRP A 133 8.75 13.19 4.38
CA TRP A 133 8.86 11.95 5.15
C TRP A 133 8.19 12.02 6.53
N GLU A 134 8.44 13.09 7.29
CA GLU A 134 7.88 13.24 8.65
C GLU A 134 6.35 13.25 8.64
N GLY A 135 5.76 14.04 7.73
CA GLY A 135 4.30 14.09 7.59
C GLY A 135 3.69 12.71 7.26
N MET A 136 4.39 11.93 6.44
CA MET A 136 3.93 10.58 6.10
C MET A 136 4.06 9.60 7.24
N GLU A 137 5.13 9.68 8.04
CA GLU A 137 5.25 8.84 9.23
C GLU A 137 4.11 9.10 10.22
N GLU A 138 3.70 10.35 10.39
CA GLU A 138 2.57 10.71 11.24
C GLU A 138 1.26 10.16 10.71
N GLU A 139 1.05 10.25 9.38
CA GLU A 139 -0.12 9.65 8.75
C GLU A 139 -0.14 8.12 8.90
N GLU A 140 0.99 7.43 8.70
CA GLU A 140 1.08 5.99 8.91
C GLU A 140 0.84 5.60 10.38
N LYS A 141 1.37 6.36 11.33
CA LYS A 141 1.11 6.14 12.76
C LYS A 141 -0.37 6.25 13.11
N SER A 142 -1.10 7.14 12.44
CA SER A 142 -2.52 7.35 12.69
C SER A 142 -3.43 6.40 11.90
N GLN A 143 -3.05 6.02 10.68
CA GLN A 143 -3.92 5.31 9.73
C GLN A 143 -3.55 3.86 9.48
N LEU A 144 -2.30 3.45 9.73
CA LEU A 144 -1.84 2.09 9.49
C LEU A 144 -1.60 1.31 10.79
N PHE A 145 -0.79 1.84 11.69
CA PHE A 145 -0.36 1.09 12.88
C PHE A 145 -1.49 0.70 13.83
N PRO A 146 -2.57 1.48 14.02
CA PRO A 146 -3.69 1.04 14.86
C PRO A 146 -4.37 -0.24 14.37
N TYR A 147 -4.29 -0.51 13.06
CA TYR A 147 -4.96 -1.65 12.43
C TYR A 147 -4.03 -2.84 12.15
N GLN A 148 -2.73 -2.75 12.47
CA GLN A 148 -1.79 -3.86 12.22
C GLN A 148 -2.16 -5.15 12.95
N ASN A 149 -2.82 -5.04 14.11
CA ASN A 149 -3.28 -6.18 14.90
C ASN A 149 -4.50 -6.90 14.30
N ASN A 150 -5.14 -6.31 13.28
CA ASN A 150 -6.23 -6.93 12.54
C ASN A 150 -5.70 -7.94 11.49
N ALA A 151 -4.39 -8.05 11.33
CA ALA A 151 -3.78 -9.00 10.40
C ALA A 151 -3.76 -10.40 10.99
N ASP A 152 -4.12 -11.40 10.17
CA ASP A 152 -4.03 -12.82 10.51
C ASP A 152 -2.57 -13.28 10.51
N ILE A 153 -1.72 -12.67 9.69
CA ILE A 153 -0.29 -12.95 9.62
C ILE A 153 0.52 -11.68 9.35
N MET A 154 1.73 -11.63 9.94
CA MET A 154 2.72 -10.59 9.65
C MET A 154 3.90 -11.19 8.88
N ILE A 155 4.26 -10.56 7.76
CA ILE A 155 5.38 -10.95 6.92
C ILE A 155 6.47 -9.89 7.01
N ASN A 156 7.68 -10.32 7.41
CA ASN A 156 8.86 -9.47 7.31
C ASN A 156 9.40 -9.46 5.88
N SER A 157 9.38 -8.31 5.24
CA SER A 157 9.88 -8.11 3.87
C SER A 157 11.31 -7.53 3.82
N ALA A 158 12.00 -7.40 4.95
CA ALA A 158 13.41 -7.01 4.95
C ALA A 158 14.28 -8.14 4.43
N LEU A 159 15.20 -7.81 3.53
CA LEU A 159 16.18 -8.73 2.96
C LEU A 159 17.58 -8.33 3.43
N GLU A 160 18.37 -9.30 3.86
CA GLU A 160 19.73 -9.06 4.39
C GLU A 160 20.65 -8.33 3.40
N TYR A 161 20.49 -8.63 2.10
CA TYR A 161 21.29 -8.03 1.03
C TYR A 161 20.71 -6.73 0.46
N GLU A 162 19.57 -6.28 0.96
CA GLU A 162 18.79 -5.18 0.37
C GLU A 162 19.60 -3.87 0.30
N LEU A 163 20.34 -3.55 1.35
CA LEU A 163 21.14 -2.33 1.39
C LEU A 163 22.21 -2.28 0.32
N GLY A 164 22.86 -3.42 0.06
CA GLY A 164 23.84 -3.53 -1.01
C GLY A 164 23.23 -3.27 -2.39
N VAL A 165 21.98 -3.69 -2.61
CA VAL A 165 21.26 -3.43 -3.84
C VAL A 165 20.78 -1.97 -3.90
N LEU A 166 20.14 -1.46 -2.85
CA LEU A 166 19.61 -0.10 -2.83
C LEU A 166 20.70 0.96 -2.97
N SER A 167 21.89 0.74 -2.38
CA SER A 167 23.02 1.67 -2.47
C SER A 167 23.52 1.90 -3.91
N THR A 168 23.22 1.00 -4.83
CA THR A 168 23.57 1.20 -6.25
C THR A 168 22.62 2.14 -6.98
N TYR A 169 21.50 2.50 -6.35
CA TYR A 169 20.44 3.34 -6.92
C TYR A 169 20.19 4.64 -6.14
N ALA A 170 20.84 4.79 -4.99
CA ALA A 170 20.80 5.98 -4.17
C ALA A 170 21.95 6.91 -4.51
#